data_d7bca4010147e75ab14af5141cbdf03a
#
_entry.id   d7bca4010147e75ab14af5141cbdf03a
#
_cell.length_a   1.000
_cell.length_b   1.000
_cell.length_c   1.000
_cell.angle_alpha   90.00
_cell.angle_beta   90.00
_cell.angle_gamma   90.00
#
_symmetry.space_group_name_H-M   'P 1'
#
loop_
_entity.id
_entity.type
_entity.pdbx_description
1 polymer ?
#
loop_
_entity_poly.entity_id
_entity_poly.type
_entity_poly.pdbx_seq_one_letter_code
_entity_poly.pdbx_strand_id
1 'polypeptide(L)'
;MSHPQFAAELLQRAEKQGPITIGLAGAGQMGTDIVVQVALMPGMRIGAISEVRPQAAIDAALLAGHDRSDIVQAPNAPAIDRAIEGGKIAVTEDLHALAAAGRIDVIIDATGNPNVGTLFALEVMKNGKHIVMLNVEADITIGRFLKEEARKAGVVYTGAAGDEPACTLEIIGFARSLGFNIVAAGKGKNNPLKFDAVPADYEKEAAERNMNARMLVDFF
;
A
#
# COMPACT_ATOMS: atom_id res chain seq x y z
N MET A 1 7.48 -4.47 -19.88
CA MET A 1 6.15 -4.79 -20.44
C MET A 1 5.46 -3.48 -20.75
N SER A 2 4.79 -3.37 -21.91
CA SER A 2 4.02 -2.17 -22.22
C SER A 2 2.75 -2.14 -21.35
N HIS A 3 2.30 -0.98 -20.87
CA HIS A 3 1.11 -0.84 -20.03
C HIS A 3 -0.15 -1.53 -20.60
N PRO A 4 -0.45 -1.48 -21.91
CA PRO A 4 -1.60 -2.19 -22.47
C PRO A 4 -1.52 -3.72 -22.34
N GLN A 5 -0.34 -4.29 -22.46
CA GLN A 5 -0.13 -5.74 -22.33
C GLN A 5 -0.38 -6.19 -20.87
N PHE A 6 0.08 -5.44 -19.89
CA PHE A 6 -0.15 -5.73 -18.48
C PHE A 6 -1.65 -5.75 -18.12
N ALA A 7 -2.42 -4.75 -18.58
CA ALA A 7 -3.86 -4.71 -18.36
C ALA A 7 -4.59 -5.92 -18.98
N ALA A 8 -4.20 -6.33 -20.19
CA ALA A 8 -4.77 -7.50 -20.84
C ALA A 8 -4.45 -8.80 -20.11
N GLU A 9 -3.22 -8.97 -19.64
CA GLU A 9 -2.79 -10.14 -18.86
C GLU A 9 -3.53 -10.23 -17.53
N LEU A 10 -3.76 -9.08 -16.87
CA LEU A 10 -4.49 -8.98 -15.61
C LEU A 10 -5.96 -9.41 -15.77
N LEU A 11 -6.62 -8.94 -16.84
CA LEU A 11 -7.97 -9.36 -17.20
C LEU A 11 -8.04 -10.86 -17.51
N GLN A 12 -7.13 -11.37 -18.33
CA GLN A 12 -7.08 -12.80 -18.67
C GLN A 12 -6.85 -13.68 -17.43
N ARG A 13 -6.02 -13.21 -16.48
CA ARG A 13 -5.87 -13.89 -15.18
C ARG A 13 -7.17 -13.89 -14.41
N ALA A 14 -7.85 -12.73 -14.33
CA ALA A 14 -9.08 -12.61 -13.58
C ALA A 14 -10.21 -13.50 -14.12
N GLU A 15 -10.31 -13.68 -15.43
CA GLU A 15 -11.26 -14.61 -16.05
C GLU A 15 -11.00 -16.07 -15.67
N LYS A 16 -9.74 -16.47 -15.49
CA LYS A 16 -9.35 -17.85 -15.20
C LYS A 16 -9.32 -18.20 -13.70
N GLN A 17 -8.94 -17.24 -12.86
CA GLN A 17 -8.60 -17.46 -11.45
C GLN A 17 -9.31 -16.51 -10.49
N GLY A 18 -10.14 -15.60 -11.01
CA GLY A 18 -10.70 -14.48 -10.26
C GLY A 18 -9.75 -13.28 -10.16
N PRO A 19 -10.25 -12.11 -9.71
CA PRO A 19 -9.42 -10.92 -9.54
C PRO A 19 -8.36 -11.12 -8.44
N ILE A 20 -7.23 -10.41 -8.57
CA ILE A 20 -6.27 -10.32 -7.46
C ILE A 20 -6.94 -9.59 -6.30
N THR A 21 -6.99 -10.24 -5.15
CA THR A 21 -7.60 -9.70 -3.95
C THR A 21 -6.54 -9.02 -3.07
N ILE A 22 -6.72 -7.73 -2.84
CA ILE A 22 -5.79 -6.88 -2.11
C ILE A 22 -6.29 -6.68 -0.68
N GLY A 23 -5.37 -6.84 0.28
CA GLY A 23 -5.51 -6.33 1.64
C GLY A 23 -4.72 -5.02 1.77
N LEU A 24 -5.36 -3.97 2.28
CA LEU A 24 -4.74 -2.67 2.50
C LEU A 24 -4.56 -2.41 3.98
N ALA A 25 -3.36 -2.06 4.40
CA ALA A 25 -3.06 -1.58 5.73
C ALA A 25 -2.90 -0.05 5.71
N GLY A 26 -3.80 0.66 6.38
CA GLY A 26 -3.88 2.12 6.42
C GLY A 26 -4.81 2.70 5.36
N ALA A 27 -5.79 3.49 5.80
CA ALA A 27 -6.73 4.24 4.95
C ALA A 27 -6.61 5.75 5.19
N GLY A 28 -5.38 6.24 5.31
CA GLY A 28 -5.06 7.67 5.24
C GLY A 28 -5.23 8.20 3.80
N GLN A 29 -4.67 9.36 3.50
CA GLN A 29 -4.77 9.96 2.17
C GLN A 29 -4.34 8.99 1.07
N MET A 30 -3.11 8.47 1.13
CA MET A 30 -2.57 7.56 0.11
C MET A 30 -3.33 6.23 0.04
N GLY A 31 -3.72 5.66 1.20
CA GLY A 31 -4.51 4.43 1.23
C GLY A 31 -5.89 4.61 0.58
N THR A 32 -6.53 5.74 0.80
CA THR A 32 -7.80 6.11 0.15
C THR A 32 -7.64 6.19 -1.37
N ASP A 33 -6.58 6.83 -1.86
CA ASP A 33 -6.30 6.94 -3.29
C ASP A 33 -6.06 5.55 -3.92
N ILE A 34 -5.42 4.62 -3.18
CA ILE A 34 -5.26 3.22 -3.61
C ILE A 34 -6.61 2.53 -3.75
N VAL A 35 -7.51 2.68 -2.76
CA VAL A 35 -8.84 2.06 -2.82
C VAL A 35 -9.61 2.54 -4.04
N VAL A 36 -9.62 3.86 -4.28
CA VAL A 36 -10.28 4.49 -5.44
C VAL A 36 -9.67 3.99 -6.74
N GLN A 37 -8.34 3.95 -6.83
CA GLN A 37 -7.66 3.53 -8.06
C GLN A 37 -7.89 2.04 -8.37
N VAL A 38 -7.81 1.17 -7.36
CA VAL A 38 -8.04 -0.28 -7.53
C VAL A 38 -9.48 -0.57 -8.00
N ALA A 39 -10.47 0.20 -7.55
CA ALA A 39 -11.84 0.07 -8.02
C ALA A 39 -12.01 0.31 -9.54
N LEU A 40 -11.08 1.08 -10.14
CA LEU A 40 -11.04 1.36 -11.59
C LEU A 40 -10.18 0.35 -12.35
N MET A 41 -9.44 -0.54 -11.67
CA MET A 41 -8.50 -1.48 -12.31
C MET A 41 -9.15 -2.84 -12.55
N PRO A 42 -9.45 -3.21 -13.81
CA PRO A 42 -10.01 -4.52 -14.09
C PRO A 42 -9.06 -5.64 -13.67
N GLY A 43 -9.61 -6.66 -13.02
CA GLY A 43 -8.84 -7.83 -12.57
C GLY A 43 -8.18 -7.68 -11.21
N MET A 44 -8.45 -6.58 -10.49
CA MET A 44 -8.06 -6.37 -9.09
C MET A 44 -9.28 -5.95 -8.26
N ARG A 45 -9.21 -6.21 -6.95
CA ARG A 45 -10.22 -5.71 -6.00
C ARG A 45 -9.64 -5.52 -4.61
N ILE A 46 -10.18 -4.60 -3.86
CA ILE A 46 -9.96 -4.52 -2.42
C ILE A 46 -10.82 -5.59 -1.74
N GLY A 47 -10.20 -6.50 -1.00
CA GLY A 47 -10.88 -7.50 -0.20
C GLY A 47 -11.03 -7.10 1.25
N ALA A 48 -10.02 -6.44 1.81
CA ALA A 48 -10.03 -5.98 3.19
C ALA A 48 -9.20 -4.72 3.38
N ILE A 49 -9.59 -3.91 4.36
CA ILE A 49 -8.86 -2.71 4.79
C ILE A 49 -8.68 -2.78 6.30
N SER A 50 -7.43 -2.72 6.77
CA SER A 50 -7.11 -2.55 8.18
C SER A 50 -6.80 -1.09 8.47
N GLU A 51 -7.54 -0.50 9.40
CA GLU A 51 -7.39 0.91 9.77
C GLU A 51 -7.77 1.10 11.25
N VAL A 52 -6.92 1.79 12.02
CA VAL A 52 -7.16 2.07 13.45
C VAL A 52 -8.40 2.93 13.71
N ARG A 53 -8.85 3.66 12.69
CA ARG A 53 -10.11 4.39 12.67
C ARG A 53 -11.04 3.76 11.62
N PRO A 54 -11.85 2.76 11.95
CA PRO A 54 -12.65 2.01 10.97
C PRO A 54 -13.48 2.88 10.03
N GLN A 55 -13.91 4.05 10.51
CA GLN A 55 -14.66 4.99 9.69
C GLN A 55 -13.85 5.47 8.47
N ALA A 56 -12.55 5.70 8.61
CA ALA A 56 -11.71 6.11 7.47
C ALA A 56 -11.65 5.04 6.37
N ALA A 57 -11.60 3.75 6.77
CA ALA A 57 -11.67 2.64 5.81
C ALA A 57 -13.04 2.57 5.10
N ILE A 58 -14.12 2.80 5.84
CA ILE A 58 -15.47 2.86 5.28
C ILE A 58 -15.59 4.02 4.29
N ASP A 59 -15.13 5.20 4.68
CA ASP A 59 -15.20 6.40 3.84
C ASP A 59 -14.39 6.24 2.55
N ALA A 60 -13.21 5.61 2.61
CA ALA A 60 -12.39 5.28 1.45
C ALA A 60 -13.12 4.35 0.48
N ALA A 61 -13.79 3.31 0.98
CA ALA A 61 -14.56 2.38 0.16
C ALA A 61 -15.80 3.04 -0.46
N LEU A 62 -16.50 3.90 0.29
CA LEU A 62 -17.63 4.70 -0.24
C LEU A 62 -17.16 5.67 -1.34
N LEU A 63 -16.03 6.34 -1.14
CA LEU A 63 -15.45 7.24 -2.13
C LEU A 63 -15.07 6.49 -3.43
N ALA A 64 -14.65 5.25 -3.31
CA ALA A 64 -14.38 4.36 -4.45
C ALA A 64 -15.63 3.87 -5.18
N GLY A 65 -16.84 4.24 -4.72
CA GLY A 65 -18.12 3.90 -5.35
C GLY A 65 -18.75 2.60 -4.85
N HIS A 66 -18.25 2.02 -3.76
CA HIS A 66 -18.88 0.84 -3.15
C HIS A 66 -20.10 1.24 -2.32
N ASP A 67 -21.13 0.41 -2.32
CA ASP A 67 -22.30 0.61 -1.47
C ASP A 67 -21.98 0.33 0.00
N ARG A 68 -22.63 1.06 0.92
CA ARG A 68 -22.46 0.84 2.37
C ARG A 68 -22.78 -0.60 2.79
N SER A 69 -23.72 -1.25 2.11
CA SER A 69 -24.11 -2.65 2.34
C SER A 69 -23.02 -3.66 1.97
N ASP A 70 -22.04 -3.26 1.16
CA ASP A 70 -20.93 -4.11 0.74
C ASP A 70 -19.71 -4.01 1.66
N ILE A 71 -19.78 -3.15 2.67
CA ILE A 71 -18.70 -2.92 3.62
C ILE A 71 -19.10 -3.49 4.98
N VAL A 72 -18.31 -4.44 5.49
CA VAL A 72 -18.61 -5.14 6.75
C VAL A 72 -17.43 -5.12 7.71
N GLN A 73 -17.70 -5.00 8.99
CA GLN A 73 -16.66 -5.15 10.01
C GLN A 73 -16.32 -6.64 10.17
N ALA A 74 -15.02 -6.92 10.25
CA ALA A 74 -14.48 -8.27 10.35
C ALA A 74 -13.36 -8.32 11.39
N PRO A 75 -13.60 -8.77 12.61
CA PRO A 75 -12.64 -8.66 13.72
C PRO A 75 -11.51 -9.69 13.68
N ASN A 76 -11.54 -10.64 12.76
CA ASN A 76 -10.52 -11.70 12.66
C ASN A 76 -10.42 -12.26 11.23
N ALA A 77 -9.35 -13.00 10.95
CA ALA A 77 -9.07 -13.55 9.63
C ALA A 77 -10.22 -14.41 9.06
N PRO A 78 -10.86 -15.33 9.79
CA PRO A 78 -12.01 -16.06 9.26
C PRO A 78 -13.22 -15.18 8.91
N ALA A 79 -13.42 -14.06 9.60
CA ALA A 79 -14.48 -13.10 9.27
C ALA A 79 -14.13 -12.31 8.01
N ILE A 80 -12.86 -11.95 7.82
CA ILE A 80 -12.35 -11.32 6.60
C ILE A 80 -12.57 -12.27 5.41
N ASP A 81 -12.19 -13.53 5.54
CA ASP A 81 -12.34 -14.52 4.47
C ASP A 81 -13.81 -14.69 4.05
N ARG A 82 -14.73 -14.81 5.02
CA ARG A 82 -16.18 -14.89 4.74
C ARG A 82 -16.71 -13.64 4.05
N ALA A 83 -16.26 -12.46 4.44
CA ALA A 83 -16.65 -11.20 3.80
C ALA A 83 -16.22 -11.19 2.32
N ILE A 84 -14.98 -11.56 2.06
CA ILE A 84 -14.39 -11.63 0.70
C ILE A 84 -15.14 -12.67 -0.15
N GLU A 85 -15.46 -13.85 0.39
CA GLU A 85 -16.24 -14.89 -0.28
C GLU A 85 -17.67 -14.42 -0.60
N GLY A 86 -18.25 -13.61 0.27
CA GLY A 86 -19.53 -12.95 0.05
C GLY A 86 -19.51 -11.73 -0.89
N GLY A 87 -18.36 -11.44 -1.52
CA GLY A 87 -18.20 -10.28 -2.41
C GLY A 87 -18.17 -8.94 -1.67
N LYS A 88 -17.92 -8.93 -0.35
CA LYS A 88 -17.88 -7.74 0.49
C LYS A 88 -16.45 -7.26 0.73
N ILE A 89 -16.30 -6.00 1.16
CA ILE A 89 -15.06 -5.44 1.67
C ILE A 89 -15.07 -5.57 3.19
N ALA A 90 -14.07 -6.26 3.73
CA ALA A 90 -13.88 -6.37 5.17
C ALA A 90 -13.15 -5.15 5.73
N VAL A 91 -13.61 -4.62 6.84
CA VAL A 91 -12.92 -3.57 7.61
C VAL A 91 -12.53 -4.14 8.96
N THR A 92 -11.26 -3.99 9.33
CA THR A 92 -10.71 -4.47 10.60
C THR A 92 -9.78 -3.42 11.22
N GLU A 93 -9.60 -3.45 12.53
CA GLU A 93 -8.57 -2.70 13.24
C GLU A 93 -7.29 -3.52 13.46
N ASP A 94 -7.37 -4.83 13.15
CA ASP A 94 -6.32 -5.79 13.46
C ASP A 94 -5.48 -6.13 12.22
N LEU A 95 -4.23 -5.65 12.19
CA LEU A 95 -3.24 -5.98 11.16
C LEU A 95 -2.89 -7.47 11.13
N HIS A 96 -2.91 -8.15 12.28
CA HIS A 96 -2.65 -9.58 12.36
C HIS A 96 -3.75 -10.39 11.66
N ALA A 97 -5.01 -9.97 11.86
CA ALA A 97 -6.14 -10.57 11.17
C ALA A 97 -6.02 -10.37 9.64
N LEU A 98 -5.61 -9.17 9.19
CA LEU A 98 -5.39 -8.89 7.77
C LEU A 98 -4.28 -9.77 7.19
N ALA A 99 -3.13 -9.88 7.88
CA ALA A 99 -2.01 -10.71 7.43
C ALA A 99 -2.36 -12.20 7.37
N ALA A 100 -3.21 -12.69 8.29
CA ALA A 100 -3.58 -14.10 8.39
C ALA A 100 -4.73 -14.51 7.45
N ALA A 101 -5.51 -13.56 6.90
CA ALA A 101 -6.68 -13.87 6.06
C ALA A 101 -6.30 -14.63 4.78
N GLY A 102 -6.88 -15.82 4.57
CA GLY A 102 -6.48 -16.73 3.50
C GLY A 102 -6.91 -16.31 2.10
N ARG A 103 -7.90 -15.42 1.98
CA ARG A 103 -8.46 -14.95 0.70
C ARG A 103 -7.78 -13.69 0.15
N ILE A 104 -6.72 -13.23 0.77
CA ILE A 104 -5.91 -12.09 0.33
C ILE A 104 -4.67 -12.61 -0.40
N ASP A 105 -4.46 -12.15 -1.62
CA ASP A 105 -3.30 -12.51 -2.45
C ASP A 105 -2.10 -11.58 -2.17
N VAL A 106 -2.35 -10.28 -2.06
CA VAL A 106 -1.33 -9.24 -1.92
C VAL A 106 -1.72 -8.26 -0.83
N ILE A 107 -0.77 -7.89 0.00
CA ILE A 107 -0.92 -6.83 0.98
C ILE A 107 -0.24 -5.56 0.47
N ILE A 108 -0.87 -4.40 0.68
CA ILE A 108 -0.26 -3.08 0.51
C ILE A 108 -0.12 -2.44 1.88
N ASP A 109 1.09 -2.07 2.27
CA ASP A 109 1.36 -1.31 3.50
C ASP A 109 1.41 0.19 3.21
N ALA A 110 0.39 0.92 3.66
CA ALA A 110 0.27 2.37 3.61
C ALA A 110 0.15 2.99 5.01
N THR A 111 0.73 2.35 6.04
CA THR A 111 0.60 2.79 7.44
C THR A 111 1.44 4.01 7.78
N GLY A 112 2.51 4.31 7.02
CA GLY A 112 3.40 5.45 7.23
C GLY A 112 4.22 5.41 8.54
N ASN A 113 4.20 4.29 9.28
CA ASN A 113 5.01 4.10 10.48
C ASN A 113 6.05 3.01 10.23
N PRO A 114 7.36 3.32 10.27
CA PRO A 114 8.41 2.36 9.90
C PRO A 114 8.46 1.13 10.83
N ASN A 115 8.21 1.28 12.12
CA ASN A 115 8.22 0.17 13.06
C ASN A 115 7.02 -0.76 12.82
N VAL A 116 5.82 -0.20 12.66
CA VAL A 116 4.61 -0.96 12.37
C VAL A 116 4.76 -1.67 11.03
N GLY A 117 5.15 -0.96 9.98
CA GLY A 117 5.32 -1.53 8.64
C GLY A 117 6.37 -2.65 8.60
N THR A 118 7.47 -2.49 9.34
CA THR A 118 8.50 -3.53 9.46
C THR A 118 7.95 -4.83 10.04
N LEU A 119 7.32 -4.74 11.21
CA LEU A 119 6.78 -5.92 11.91
C LEU A 119 5.64 -6.56 11.11
N PHE A 120 4.79 -5.74 10.54
CA PHE A 120 3.70 -6.18 9.69
C PHE A 120 4.20 -6.86 8.42
N ALA A 121 5.21 -6.31 7.73
CA ALA A 121 5.81 -6.93 6.55
C ALA A 121 6.36 -8.33 6.84
N LEU A 122 7.07 -8.50 7.96
CA LEU A 122 7.58 -9.82 8.37
C LEU A 122 6.44 -10.81 8.62
N GLU A 123 5.36 -10.37 9.23
CA GLU A 123 4.20 -11.21 9.48
C GLU A 123 3.47 -11.60 8.19
N VAL A 124 3.29 -10.65 7.27
CA VAL A 124 2.71 -10.90 5.93
C VAL A 124 3.51 -11.96 5.19
N MET A 125 4.84 -11.83 5.17
CA MET A 125 5.74 -12.80 4.53
C MET A 125 5.67 -14.18 5.19
N LYS A 126 5.60 -14.24 6.53
CA LYS A 126 5.43 -15.47 7.29
C LYS A 126 4.12 -16.19 6.94
N ASN A 127 3.09 -15.46 6.60
CA ASN A 127 1.81 -16.01 6.12
C ASN A 127 1.82 -16.30 4.60
N GLY A 128 2.98 -16.25 3.94
CA GLY A 128 3.13 -16.60 2.53
C GLY A 128 2.51 -15.61 1.55
N LYS A 129 2.29 -14.36 1.94
CA LYS A 129 1.66 -13.34 1.11
C LYS A 129 2.68 -12.39 0.50
N HIS A 130 2.38 -11.93 -0.72
CA HIS A 130 3.12 -10.86 -1.36
C HIS A 130 2.84 -9.52 -0.68
N ILE A 131 3.85 -8.63 -0.67
CA ILE A 131 3.71 -7.30 -0.06
C ILE A 131 4.26 -6.21 -0.95
N VAL A 132 3.50 -5.12 -1.03
CA VAL A 132 3.86 -3.86 -1.69
C VAL A 132 4.00 -2.79 -0.62
N MET A 133 5.19 -2.19 -0.52
CA MET A 133 5.49 -1.15 0.47
C MET A 133 5.23 0.23 -0.12
N LEU A 134 4.20 0.90 0.37
CA LEU A 134 4.05 2.35 0.23
C LEU A 134 4.68 3.07 1.44
N ASN A 135 4.99 2.31 2.50
CA ASN A 135 5.73 2.78 3.67
C ASN A 135 7.23 2.85 3.31
N VAL A 136 7.60 3.93 2.63
CA VAL A 136 8.97 4.14 2.14
C VAL A 136 9.96 4.31 3.28
N GLU A 137 9.53 4.78 4.44
CA GLU A 137 10.36 4.97 5.64
C GLU A 137 10.87 3.61 6.16
N ALA A 138 10.05 2.58 6.13
CA ALA A 138 10.47 1.22 6.44
C ALA A 138 11.40 0.66 5.36
N ASP A 139 11.07 0.88 4.08
CA ASP A 139 11.86 0.36 2.95
C ASP A 139 13.27 0.96 2.90
N ILE A 140 13.42 2.26 3.02
CA ILE A 140 14.75 2.91 3.00
C ILE A 140 15.60 2.55 4.23
N THR A 141 14.96 2.22 5.36
CA THR A 141 15.67 1.89 6.60
C THR A 141 16.18 0.44 6.60
N ILE A 142 15.32 -0.51 6.28
CA ILE A 142 15.62 -1.94 6.38
C ILE A 142 15.12 -2.77 5.18
N GLY A 143 14.75 -2.13 4.07
CA GLY A 143 14.18 -2.82 2.90
C GLY A 143 15.06 -3.94 2.35
N ARG A 144 16.41 -3.77 2.41
CA ARG A 144 17.32 -4.86 2.04
C ARG A 144 17.14 -6.12 2.88
N PHE A 145 16.93 -5.97 4.18
CA PHE A 145 16.64 -7.08 5.08
C PHE A 145 15.26 -7.68 4.76
N LEU A 146 14.23 -6.86 4.61
CA LEU A 146 12.87 -7.31 4.28
C LEU A 146 12.85 -8.07 2.94
N LYS A 147 13.58 -7.58 1.94
CA LYS A 147 13.70 -8.27 0.64
C LYS A 147 14.35 -9.65 0.77
N GLU A 148 15.34 -9.82 1.64
CA GLU A 148 15.94 -11.12 1.88
C GLU A 148 14.98 -12.08 2.62
N GLU A 149 14.22 -11.58 3.59
CA GLU A 149 13.18 -12.37 4.27
C GLU A 149 12.06 -12.79 3.28
N ALA A 150 11.64 -11.91 2.38
CA ALA A 150 10.69 -12.24 1.32
C ALA A 150 11.22 -13.34 0.40
N ARG A 151 12.52 -13.27 0.02
CA ARG A 151 13.17 -14.29 -0.80
C ARG A 151 13.18 -15.64 -0.10
N LYS A 152 13.45 -15.68 1.21
CA LYS A 152 13.40 -16.90 2.02
C LYS A 152 11.98 -17.47 2.12
N ALA A 153 10.99 -16.60 2.25
CA ALA A 153 9.58 -16.99 2.29
C ALA A 153 8.99 -17.35 0.92
N GLY A 154 9.72 -17.12 -0.18
CA GLY A 154 9.23 -17.39 -1.54
C GLY A 154 8.15 -16.42 -2.02
N VAL A 155 8.10 -15.20 -1.45
CA VAL A 155 7.10 -14.18 -1.78
C VAL A 155 7.73 -12.96 -2.44
N VAL A 156 6.89 -12.13 -3.08
CA VAL A 156 7.32 -10.85 -3.67
C VAL A 156 7.29 -9.76 -2.60
N TYR A 157 8.37 -9.01 -2.51
CA TYR A 157 8.50 -7.75 -1.80
C TYR A 157 8.91 -6.67 -2.79
N THR A 158 8.15 -5.59 -2.87
CA THR A 158 8.43 -4.47 -3.78
C THR A 158 7.95 -3.16 -3.19
N GLY A 159 8.56 -2.04 -3.58
CA GLY A 159 7.99 -0.71 -3.39
C GLY A 159 6.79 -0.49 -4.30
N ALA A 160 5.95 0.46 -3.96
CA ALA A 160 4.82 0.87 -4.79
C ALA A 160 5.33 1.56 -6.06
N ALA A 161 4.79 1.17 -7.23
CA ALA A 161 5.06 1.85 -8.49
C ALA A 161 4.51 3.28 -8.43
N GLY A 162 5.28 4.24 -8.96
CA GLY A 162 4.92 5.67 -8.93
C GLY A 162 5.54 6.43 -7.74
N ASP A 163 6.02 5.75 -6.71
CA ASP A 163 6.78 6.37 -5.61
C ASP A 163 8.29 6.45 -5.92
N GLU A 164 9.05 7.18 -5.11
CA GLU A 164 10.43 7.56 -5.41
C GLU A 164 11.36 6.40 -5.75
N PRO A 165 11.42 5.31 -4.95
CA PRO A 165 12.35 4.22 -5.26
C PRO A 165 12.00 3.53 -6.58
N ALA A 166 10.74 3.22 -6.83
CA ALA A 166 10.29 2.52 -8.01
C ALA A 166 10.45 3.38 -9.27
N CYS A 167 9.98 4.63 -9.28
CA CYS A 167 10.13 5.56 -10.39
C CYS A 167 11.59 5.78 -10.76
N THR A 168 12.47 5.95 -9.77
CA THR A 168 13.89 6.15 -10.01
C THR A 168 14.52 4.92 -10.65
N LEU A 169 14.17 3.72 -10.17
CA LEU A 169 14.65 2.46 -10.74
C LEU A 169 14.17 2.23 -12.16
N GLU A 170 12.93 2.60 -12.49
CA GLU A 170 12.41 2.52 -13.86
C GLU A 170 13.20 3.41 -14.82
N ILE A 171 13.44 4.68 -14.44
CA ILE A 171 14.24 5.62 -15.26
C ILE A 171 15.67 5.14 -15.41
N ILE A 172 16.29 4.65 -14.33
CA ILE A 172 17.65 4.06 -14.37
C ILE A 172 17.69 2.85 -15.30
N GLY A 173 16.72 1.96 -15.18
CA GLY A 173 16.60 0.78 -16.03
C GLY A 173 16.45 1.14 -17.50
N PHE A 174 15.61 2.10 -17.82
CA PHE A 174 15.45 2.62 -19.17
C PHE A 174 16.75 3.21 -19.72
N ALA A 175 17.41 4.12 -18.97
CA ALA A 175 18.66 4.73 -19.41
C ALA A 175 19.79 3.69 -19.61
N ARG A 176 19.90 2.70 -18.74
CA ARG A 176 20.86 1.58 -18.92
C ARG A 176 20.57 0.74 -20.15
N SER A 177 19.30 0.51 -20.47
CA SER A 177 18.93 -0.24 -21.67
C SER A 177 19.34 0.47 -22.98
N LEU A 178 19.53 1.79 -22.93
CA LEU A 178 20.06 2.60 -24.01
C LEU A 178 21.59 2.68 -24.01
N GLY A 179 22.26 1.99 -23.10
CA GLY A 179 23.74 1.99 -23.02
C GLY A 179 24.34 3.14 -22.19
N PHE A 180 23.50 3.94 -21.50
CA PHE A 180 24.02 5.01 -20.63
C PHE A 180 24.60 4.47 -19.33
N ASN A 181 25.74 5.05 -18.92
CA ASN A 181 26.32 4.80 -17.62
C ASN A 181 25.75 5.78 -16.59
N ILE A 182 25.09 5.26 -15.56
CA ILE A 182 24.48 6.07 -14.51
C ILE A 182 25.52 6.45 -13.48
N VAL A 183 25.82 7.74 -13.38
CA VAL A 183 26.81 8.29 -12.43
C VAL A 183 26.17 8.78 -11.13
N ALA A 184 24.91 9.18 -11.17
CA ALA A 184 24.15 9.59 -10.00
C ALA A 184 22.65 9.45 -10.27
N ALA A 185 21.86 9.23 -9.21
CA ALA A 185 20.41 9.26 -9.26
C ALA A 185 19.88 9.86 -7.94
N GLY A 186 18.77 10.59 -8.03
CA GLY A 186 18.14 11.22 -6.87
C GLY A 186 16.82 11.88 -7.22
N LYS A 187 16.11 12.30 -6.19
CA LYS A 187 14.87 13.08 -6.30
C LYS A 187 15.02 14.38 -5.52
N GLY A 188 14.58 15.48 -6.13
CA GLY A 188 14.41 16.76 -5.45
C GLY A 188 13.03 16.84 -4.79
N LYS A 189 12.93 17.57 -3.68
CA LYS A 189 11.66 17.96 -3.04
C LYS A 189 11.39 19.45 -3.26
N ASN A 190 10.11 19.80 -3.37
CA ASN A 190 9.69 21.20 -3.45
C ASN A 190 9.51 21.87 -2.08
N ASN A 191 9.67 21.10 -1.01
CA ASN A 191 9.53 21.61 0.35
C ASN A 191 10.74 22.48 0.71
N PRO A 192 10.51 23.68 1.31
CA PRO A 192 11.61 24.44 1.87
C PRO A 192 12.29 23.64 2.99
N LEU A 193 13.61 23.70 3.04
CA LEU A 193 14.36 23.07 4.12
C LEU A 193 14.27 23.99 5.36
N LYS A 194 13.63 23.52 6.43
CA LYS A 194 13.42 24.24 7.68
C LYS A 194 13.80 23.36 8.87
N PHE A 195 15.03 23.45 9.33
CA PHE A 195 15.53 22.65 10.45
C PHE A 195 14.93 23.04 11.82
N ASP A 196 14.30 24.21 11.93
CA ASP A 196 13.66 24.75 13.13
C ASP A 196 12.13 24.61 13.11
N ALA A 197 11.57 23.90 12.15
CA ALA A 197 10.15 23.65 12.04
C ALA A 197 9.64 22.87 13.27
N VAL A 198 8.53 23.33 13.85
CA VAL A 198 7.86 22.63 14.95
C VAL A 198 6.39 22.39 14.60
N PRO A 199 5.78 21.31 15.14
CA PRO A 199 4.40 20.94 14.79
C PRO A 199 3.38 22.06 14.94
N ALA A 200 3.57 22.93 15.94
CA ALA A 200 2.67 24.06 16.20
C ALA A 200 2.57 25.07 15.03
N ASP A 201 3.62 25.19 14.20
CA ASP A 201 3.65 26.09 13.06
C ASP A 201 2.78 25.58 11.89
N TYR A 202 2.44 24.28 11.90
CA TYR A 202 1.81 23.59 10.79
C TYR A 202 0.47 22.94 11.13
N GLU A 203 -0.11 23.21 12.31
CA GLU A 203 -1.39 22.62 12.72
C GLU A 203 -2.52 22.88 11.72
N LYS A 204 -2.59 24.12 11.19
CA LYS A 204 -3.60 24.51 10.22
C LYS A 204 -3.43 23.76 8.90
N GLU A 205 -2.22 23.73 8.36
CA GLU A 205 -1.91 23.06 7.11
C GLU A 205 -2.11 21.55 7.22
N ALA A 206 -1.72 20.95 8.36
CA ALA A 206 -1.94 19.55 8.66
C ALA A 206 -3.44 19.20 8.69
N ALA A 207 -4.26 20.06 9.32
CA ALA A 207 -5.71 19.87 9.35
C ALA A 207 -6.33 19.96 7.94
N GLU A 208 -5.90 20.90 7.11
CA GLU A 208 -6.35 21.04 5.72
C GLU A 208 -5.99 19.82 4.87
N ARG A 209 -4.86 19.16 5.16
CA ARG A 209 -4.38 17.95 4.47
C ARG A 209 -4.82 16.65 5.14
N ASN A 210 -5.65 16.71 6.19
CA ASN A 210 -6.03 15.56 7.02
C ASN A 210 -4.81 14.76 7.53
N MET A 211 -3.74 15.44 7.90
CA MET A 211 -2.48 14.90 8.38
C MET A 211 -2.25 15.27 9.85
N ASN A 212 -1.33 14.56 10.52
CA ASN A 212 -0.80 14.97 11.80
C ASN A 212 0.28 16.03 11.59
N ALA A 213 0.24 17.15 12.35
CA ALA A 213 1.21 18.24 12.24
C ALA A 213 2.67 17.78 12.46
N ARG A 214 2.89 16.78 13.33
CA ARG A 214 4.22 16.19 13.53
C ARG A 214 4.72 15.48 12.27
N MET A 215 3.86 14.71 11.61
CA MET A 215 4.23 14.07 10.34
C MET A 215 4.54 15.11 9.26
N LEU A 216 3.80 16.23 9.24
CA LEU A 216 4.05 17.28 8.26
C LEU A 216 5.42 17.93 8.45
N VAL A 217 5.86 18.13 9.69
CA VAL A 217 7.20 18.67 10.01
C VAL A 217 8.32 17.76 9.55
N ASP A 218 8.13 16.45 9.58
CA ASP A 218 9.13 15.48 9.13
C ASP A 218 9.43 15.58 7.61
N PHE A 219 8.62 16.35 6.84
CA PHE A 219 8.87 16.65 5.44
C PHE A 219 9.76 17.87 5.20
N PHE A 220 10.03 18.70 6.20
CA PHE A 220 10.87 19.89 6.12
C PHE A 220 12.26 19.65 6.66
#